data_57e8a0034059a2d285700ce23741ddbe
#
_entry.id   57e8a0034059a2d285700ce23741ddbe
#
_cell.length_a   1.000
_cell.length_b   1.000
_cell.length_c   1.000
_cell.angle_alpha   90.00
_cell.angle_beta   90.00
_cell.angle_gamma   90.00
#
_symmetry.space_group_name_H-M   'P 1'
#
loop_
_entity.id
_entity.type
_entity.pdbx_description
1 polymer ?
#
loop_
_entity_poly.entity_id
_entity_poly.type
_entity_poly.pdbx_seq_one_letter_code
_entity_poly.pdbx_strand_id
1 'polypeptide(L)'
;MKHKILIGSLIVTLFAFILYTSNIKRVENAQLKIVEPNNSKVAKNKKKTKGPKVKKLEKPKEPKVNSIEYSNHVKAQKGSNQKLVKQIKKVMGIDDSFQVVAQDLTNSSHFAVVSNTNKAHDAGKTMRLFLLIALYEQEQKGKMGSRTAIKISKKDKAKGDKMFQVGITYGVSYLRSAMLKGNKTAASALTRKIGVNNIDQVAKKMGATQTKVNSNMTGQTTANDLAKTMIGLYQGRVLNRQYASRVLATLAKERPSLVSGLSGGIYAIGDDDFAVAIVQTNGRAYCMSVWSTQH
;
A
#
# COMPACT_ATOMS: atom_id res chain seq x y z
N MET A 1 -16.24 1.74 -14.76
CA MET A 1 -16.36 2.33 -13.40
C MET A 1 -17.09 1.42 -12.40
N LYS A 2 -18.20 0.77 -12.76
CA LYS A 2 -19.02 -0.05 -11.84
C LYS A 2 -18.25 -1.25 -11.20
N HIS A 3 -17.34 -1.90 -11.92
CA HIS A 3 -16.60 -3.07 -11.41
C HIS A 3 -15.55 -2.74 -10.34
N LYS A 4 -14.84 -1.61 -10.42
CA LYS A 4 -13.84 -1.20 -9.41
C LYS A 4 -14.47 -0.87 -8.06
N ILE A 5 -15.64 -0.24 -8.07
CA ILE A 5 -16.44 0.05 -6.87
C ILE A 5 -16.89 -1.26 -6.22
N LEU A 6 -17.35 -2.21 -7.03
CA LEU A 6 -17.76 -3.54 -6.60
C LEU A 6 -16.61 -4.34 -5.97
N ILE A 7 -15.43 -4.30 -6.57
CA ILE A 7 -14.25 -5.03 -6.08
C ILE A 7 -13.78 -4.47 -4.73
N GLY A 8 -13.65 -3.14 -4.61
CA GLY A 8 -13.25 -2.51 -3.36
C GLY A 8 -14.24 -2.79 -2.21
N SER A 9 -15.52 -2.61 -2.46
CA SER A 9 -16.59 -2.89 -1.50
C SER A 9 -16.63 -4.37 -1.11
N LEU A 10 -16.50 -5.29 -2.07
CA LEU A 10 -16.54 -6.73 -1.81
C LEU A 10 -15.35 -7.22 -0.98
N ILE A 11 -14.15 -6.73 -1.26
CA ILE A 11 -12.94 -7.08 -0.48
C ILE A 11 -13.12 -6.65 0.98
N VAL A 12 -13.62 -5.45 1.21
CA VAL A 12 -13.79 -4.90 2.56
C VAL A 12 -14.88 -5.60 3.35
N THR A 13 -16.04 -5.83 2.75
CA THR A 13 -17.13 -6.56 3.42
C THR A 13 -16.74 -8.01 3.72
N LEU A 14 -16.03 -8.68 2.82
CA LEU A 14 -15.47 -10.01 3.03
C LEU A 14 -14.42 -10.03 4.14
N PHE A 15 -13.55 -9.04 4.21
CA PHE A 15 -12.55 -8.94 5.26
C PHE A 15 -13.20 -8.77 6.65
N ALA A 16 -14.18 -7.89 6.77
CA ALA A 16 -14.96 -7.71 8.00
C ALA A 16 -15.68 -9.00 8.42
N PHE A 17 -16.29 -9.72 7.46
CA PHE A 17 -17.02 -10.97 7.72
C PHE A 17 -16.09 -12.11 8.14
N ILE A 18 -14.90 -12.25 7.51
CA ILE A 18 -13.91 -13.30 7.87
C ILE A 18 -13.33 -13.03 9.26
N LEU A 19 -13.06 -11.78 9.61
CA LEU A 19 -12.61 -11.43 10.96
C LEU A 19 -13.68 -11.76 12.00
N TYR A 20 -14.94 -11.50 11.70
CA TYR A 20 -16.07 -11.83 12.57
C TYR A 20 -16.21 -13.34 12.79
N THR A 21 -16.22 -14.13 11.71
CA THR A 21 -16.40 -15.61 11.80
C THR A 21 -15.19 -16.33 12.40
N SER A 22 -13.97 -15.80 12.22
CA SER A 22 -12.76 -16.39 12.81
C SER A 22 -12.72 -16.25 14.33
N ASN A 23 -13.37 -15.22 14.89
CA ASN A 23 -13.42 -15.02 16.33
C ASN A 23 -14.46 -15.91 17.01
N ILE A 24 -15.59 -16.20 16.37
CA ILE A 24 -16.61 -17.09 16.93
C ILE A 24 -16.07 -18.52 17.08
N LYS A 25 -15.31 -19.03 16.10
CA LYS A 25 -14.74 -20.39 16.15
C LYS A 25 -13.58 -20.57 17.14
N ARG A 26 -12.93 -19.50 17.60
CA ARG A 26 -11.88 -19.59 18.63
C ARG A 26 -12.41 -19.82 20.03
N VAL A 27 -13.63 -19.39 20.31
CA VAL A 27 -14.29 -19.62 21.61
C VAL A 27 -14.77 -21.06 21.73
N GLU A 28 -15.12 -21.73 20.62
CA GLU A 28 -15.65 -23.10 20.63
C GLU A 28 -14.58 -24.21 20.63
N ASN A 29 -13.31 -23.92 20.24
CA ASN A 29 -12.27 -24.95 20.06
C ASN A 29 -11.09 -24.88 21.05
N ALA A 30 -11.27 -24.32 22.23
CA ALA A 30 -10.27 -24.36 23.30
C ALA A 30 -10.30 -25.73 24.05
N GLN A 31 -10.03 -26.82 23.33
CA GLN A 31 -9.65 -28.10 23.95
C GLN A 31 -8.22 -28.44 23.54
N LEU A 32 -7.33 -28.41 24.52
CA LEU A 32 -5.94 -28.82 24.45
C LEU A 32 -5.85 -30.33 24.17
N LYS A 33 -5.22 -30.69 23.05
CA LYS A 33 -4.80 -32.07 22.78
C LYS A 33 -3.28 -32.10 22.69
N ILE A 34 -2.68 -32.65 23.75
CA ILE A 34 -1.23 -32.95 23.83
C ILE A 34 -0.96 -34.17 22.97
N VAL A 35 -0.05 -34.10 22.02
CA VAL A 35 0.43 -35.27 21.26
C VAL A 35 1.94 -35.38 21.46
N GLU A 36 2.37 -36.48 22.06
CA GLU A 36 3.78 -36.85 22.27
C GLU A 36 4.46 -37.28 20.95
N PRO A 37 5.79 -37.06 20.82
CA PRO A 37 6.50 -37.44 19.60
C PRO A 37 6.92 -38.91 19.63
N ASN A 38 6.58 -39.64 18.59
CA ASN A 38 6.99 -41.04 18.41
C ASN A 38 8.27 -41.10 17.52
N ASN A 39 9.34 -41.59 18.10
CA ASN A 39 10.60 -41.94 17.43
C ASN A 39 10.46 -43.30 16.73
N SER A 40 10.73 -43.40 15.47
CA SER A 40 11.02 -44.68 14.83
C SER A 40 12.18 -44.53 13.83
N LYS A 41 13.27 -45.22 14.17
CA LYS A 41 14.45 -45.49 13.34
C LYS A 41 14.05 -46.47 12.22
N VAL A 42 14.53 -46.24 11.01
CA VAL A 42 14.65 -47.31 10.01
C VAL A 42 15.95 -47.20 9.22
N ALA A 43 16.49 -48.37 9.00
CA ALA A 43 17.85 -48.68 8.63
C ALA A 43 18.18 -48.45 7.13
N LYS A 44 19.51 -48.31 6.92
CA LYS A 44 20.20 -48.31 5.64
C LYS A 44 20.10 -49.68 4.93
N ASN A 45 19.92 -49.68 3.62
CA ASN A 45 20.48 -50.72 2.77
C ASN A 45 21.00 -50.18 1.45
N LYS A 46 22.29 -50.40 1.22
CA LYS A 46 23.02 -50.12 -0.03
C LYS A 46 22.86 -51.28 -0.98
N LYS A 47 22.57 -51.04 -2.27
CA LYS A 47 23.10 -51.88 -3.36
C LYS A 47 23.41 -51.02 -4.58
N LYS A 48 24.66 -51.04 -4.99
CA LYS A 48 25.18 -50.47 -6.23
C LYS A 48 24.90 -51.42 -7.37
N THR A 49 24.31 -50.92 -8.45
CA THR A 49 24.36 -51.58 -9.77
C THR A 49 24.85 -50.59 -10.80
N LYS A 50 25.93 -50.90 -11.50
CA LYS A 50 26.49 -50.14 -12.63
C LYS A 50 25.64 -50.44 -13.86
N GLY A 51 25.05 -49.43 -14.49
CA GLY A 51 24.43 -49.52 -15.82
C GLY A 51 25.29 -48.82 -16.88
N PRO A 52 25.09 -49.13 -18.17
CA PRO A 52 25.99 -48.79 -19.28
C PRO A 52 25.96 -47.30 -19.60
N LYS A 53 27.14 -46.79 -20.09
CA LYS A 53 27.35 -45.40 -20.49
C LYS A 53 26.53 -45.07 -21.74
N VAL A 54 25.58 -44.17 -21.59
CA VAL A 54 24.83 -43.56 -22.69
C VAL A 54 25.61 -42.35 -23.20
N LYS A 55 25.85 -42.27 -24.53
CA LYS A 55 26.45 -41.11 -25.21
C LYS A 55 25.56 -39.87 -24.96
N LYS A 56 26.21 -38.76 -24.52
CA LYS A 56 25.59 -37.47 -24.41
C LYS A 56 25.07 -36.98 -25.73
N LEU A 57 23.77 -36.97 -25.93
CA LEU A 57 23.15 -36.22 -27.01
C LEU A 57 23.25 -34.72 -26.70
N GLU A 58 23.75 -33.92 -27.64
CA GLU A 58 23.74 -32.47 -27.54
C GLU A 58 22.30 -31.99 -27.45
N LYS A 59 22.03 -31.18 -26.41
CA LYS A 59 20.72 -30.55 -26.29
C LYS A 59 20.51 -29.58 -27.45
N PRO A 60 19.34 -29.59 -28.11
CA PRO A 60 18.98 -28.57 -29.09
C PRO A 60 19.04 -27.19 -28.41
N LYS A 61 19.67 -26.21 -29.08
CA LYS A 61 19.61 -24.81 -28.67
C LYS A 61 18.17 -24.36 -28.75
N GLU A 62 17.58 -24.05 -27.56
CA GLU A 62 16.26 -23.44 -27.49
C GLU A 62 16.27 -22.11 -28.26
N PRO A 63 15.29 -21.85 -29.15
CA PRO A 63 15.17 -20.54 -29.77
C PRO A 63 15.00 -19.49 -28.68
N LYS A 64 15.74 -18.37 -28.80
CA LYS A 64 15.52 -17.19 -27.95
C LYS A 64 14.12 -16.65 -28.24
N VAL A 65 13.14 -17.13 -27.52
CA VAL A 65 11.81 -16.52 -27.47
C VAL A 65 12.00 -15.23 -26.70
N ASN A 66 11.77 -14.08 -27.34
CA ASN A 66 11.60 -12.81 -26.65
C ASN A 66 10.61 -13.04 -25.52
N SER A 67 10.97 -12.63 -24.33
CA SER A 67 10.22 -12.87 -23.11
C SER A 67 8.74 -12.49 -23.28
N ILE A 68 7.92 -13.48 -23.60
CA ILE A 68 6.50 -13.43 -23.27
C ILE A 68 6.52 -13.41 -21.73
N GLU A 69 6.11 -12.31 -21.13
CA GLU A 69 5.86 -12.27 -19.67
C GLU A 69 4.76 -13.29 -19.40
N TYR A 70 5.16 -14.50 -19.03
CA TYR A 70 4.22 -15.46 -18.45
C TYR A 70 3.60 -14.80 -17.24
N SER A 71 2.28 -14.78 -17.18
CA SER A 71 1.50 -14.23 -16.09
C SER A 71 2.14 -14.63 -14.76
N ASN A 72 2.67 -13.65 -14.03
CA ASN A 72 3.36 -13.89 -12.78
C ASN A 72 2.37 -14.60 -11.84
N HIS A 73 2.70 -15.82 -11.41
CA HIS A 73 1.87 -16.57 -10.48
C HIS A 73 1.55 -15.73 -9.26
N VAL A 74 0.28 -15.66 -8.90
CA VAL A 74 -0.19 -14.90 -7.73
C VAL A 74 0.44 -15.47 -6.47
N LYS A 75 1.25 -14.66 -5.80
CA LYS A 75 1.97 -14.99 -4.58
C LYS A 75 1.30 -14.36 -3.37
N ALA A 76 1.28 -15.09 -2.26
CA ALA A 76 0.91 -14.55 -0.95
C ALA A 76 2.15 -14.51 -0.05
N GLN A 77 2.30 -13.43 0.72
CA GLN A 77 3.36 -13.33 1.72
C GLN A 77 3.19 -14.43 2.78
N LYS A 78 4.30 -15.02 3.23
CA LYS A 78 4.31 -16.00 4.31
C LYS A 78 3.61 -15.45 5.57
N GLY A 79 2.73 -16.24 6.18
CA GLY A 79 1.92 -15.83 7.33
C GLY A 79 0.58 -15.17 6.98
N SER A 80 0.32 -14.89 5.70
CA SER A 80 -0.99 -14.37 5.27
C SER A 80 -2.14 -15.33 5.61
N ASN A 81 -3.27 -14.79 6.05
CA ASN A 81 -4.48 -15.55 6.32
C ASN A 81 -5.01 -16.21 5.04
N GLN A 82 -5.02 -17.54 5.01
CA GLN A 82 -5.31 -18.31 3.79
C GLN A 82 -6.73 -18.12 3.27
N LYS A 83 -7.71 -17.89 4.15
CA LYS A 83 -9.10 -17.61 3.73
C LYS A 83 -9.17 -16.29 2.99
N LEU A 84 -8.52 -15.27 3.53
CA LEU A 84 -8.48 -13.95 2.92
C LEU A 84 -7.69 -13.98 1.60
N VAL A 85 -6.55 -14.68 1.56
CA VAL A 85 -5.78 -14.91 0.31
C VAL A 85 -6.64 -15.54 -0.78
N LYS A 86 -7.41 -16.59 -0.44
CA LYS A 86 -8.32 -17.26 -1.40
C LYS A 86 -9.38 -16.31 -1.95
N GLN A 87 -9.95 -15.47 -1.09
CA GLN A 87 -10.96 -14.49 -1.51
C GLN A 87 -10.36 -13.38 -2.39
N ILE A 88 -9.20 -12.84 -2.01
CA ILE A 88 -8.50 -11.85 -2.83
C ILE A 88 -8.21 -12.42 -4.23
N LYS A 89 -7.65 -13.64 -4.31
CA LYS A 89 -7.40 -14.31 -5.59
C LYS A 89 -8.66 -14.50 -6.44
N LYS A 90 -9.79 -14.85 -5.80
CA LYS A 90 -11.06 -15.01 -6.50
C LYS A 90 -11.57 -13.68 -7.09
N VAL A 91 -11.39 -12.58 -6.37
CA VAL A 91 -11.88 -11.25 -6.78
C VAL A 91 -10.98 -10.63 -7.83
N MET A 92 -9.65 -10.72 -7.64
CA MET A 92 -8.68 -10.08 -8.53
C MET A 92 -8.44 -10.85 -9.82
N GLY A 93 -8.78 -12.14 -9.86
CA GLY A 93 -8.51 -12.97 -11.05
C GLY A 93 -7.02 -13.23 -11.28
N ILE A 94 -6.68 -13.59 -12.51
CA ILE A 94 -5.30 -13.91 -12.95
C ILE A 94 -4.86 -13.09 -14.17
N ASP A 95 -5.78 -12.40 -14.82
CA ASP A 95 -5.52 -11.74 -16.12
C ASP A 95 -4.86 -10.37 -15.96
N ASP A 96 -5.12 -9.69 -14.85
CA ASP A 96 -4.60 -8.35 -14.55
C ASP A 96 -3.45 -8.39 -13.55
N SER A 97 -2.57 -7.37 -13.62
CA SER A 97 -1.55 -7.16 -12.60
C SER A 97 -2.14 -6.47 -11.38
N PHE A 98 -1.81 -6.97 -10.20
CA PHE A 98 -2.31 -6.38 -8.95
C PHE A 98 -1.38 -6.56 -7.75
N GLN A 99 -1.58 -5.70 -6.77
CA GLN A 99 -1.02 -5.76 -5.42
C GLN A 99 -2.13 -5.45 -4.43
N VAL A 100 -2.40 -6.33 -3.48
CA VAL A 100 -3.42 -6.15 -2.44
C VAL A 100 -2.80 -6.40 -1.08
N VAL A 101 -3.00 -5.46 -0.17
CA VAL A 101 -2.68 -5.60 1.25
C VAL A 101 -3.95 -5.36 2.05
N ALA A 102 -4.23 -6.25 2.98
CA ALA A 102 -5.28 -6.09 3.96
C ALA A 102 -4.73 -6.50 5.33
N GLN A 103 -4.87 -5.64 6.35
CA GLN A 103 -4.35 -5.89 7.69
C GLN A 103 -5.31 -5.39 8.76
N ASP A 104 -5.62 -6.25 9.71
CA ASP A 104 -6.32 -5.89 10.95
C ASP A 104 -5.37 -5.08 11.85
N LEU A 105 -5.79 -3.90 12.29
CA LEU A 105 -4.99 -3.03 13.15
C LEU A 105 -5.17 -3.33 14.64
N THR A 106 -6.18 -4.12 14.98
CA THR A 106 -6.41 -4.61 16.36
C THR A 106 -5.72 -5.96 16.59
N ASN A 107 -5.44 -6.71 15.51
CA ASN A 107 -4.71 -7.98 15.58
C ASN A 107 -3.74 -8.12 14.40
N SER A 108 -2.49 -7.75 14.63
CA SER A 108 -1.45 -7.75 13.59
C SER A 108 -1.15 -9.11 12.95
N SER A 109 -1.57 -10.22 13.56
CA SER A 109 -1.45 -11.56 12.98
C SER A 109 -2.50 -11.83 11.89
N HIS A 110 -3.55 -11.03 11.81
CA HIS A 110 -4.59 -11.13 10.78
C HIS A 110 -4.28 -10.18 9.62
N PHE A 111 -3.56 -10.67 8.64
CA PHE A 111 -3.24 -9.92 7.45
C PHE A 111 -3.25 -10.81 6.20
N ALA A 112 -3.31 -10.20 5.04
CA ALA A 112 -2.99 -10.80 3.75
C ALA A 112 -2.24 -9.79 2.88
N VAL A 113 -1.15 -10.23 2.27
CA VAL A 113 -0.42 -9.52 1.23
C VAL A 113 -0.38 -10.44 0.03
N VAL A 114 -1.06 -10.05 -1.04
CA VAL A 114 -1.25 -10.88 -2.23
C VAL A 114 -0.93 -10.06 -3.48
N SER A 115 -0.10 -10.59 -4.34
CA SER A 115 0.30 -9.89 -5.56
C SER A 115 0.76 -10.85 -6.65
N ASN A 116 0.67 -10.44 -7.89
CA ASN A 116 1.31 -11.10 -9.03
C ASN A 116 2.46 -10.26 -9.61
N THR A 117 2.76 -9.11 -9.03
CA THR A 117 3.92 -8.27 -9.36
C THR A 117 4.54 -7.69 -8.09
N ASN A 118 5.87 -7.58 -8.07
CA ASN A 118 6.62 -6.97 -6.96
C ASN A 118 7.21 -5.59 -7.32
N LYS A 119 6.90 -5.10 -8.52
CA LYS A 119 7.40 -3.80 -8.99
C LYS A 119 6.68 -2.65 -8.28
N ALA A 120 7.37 -1.54 -8.08
CA ALA A 120 6.74 -0.29 -7.72
C ALA A 120 6.06 0.32 -8.96
N HIS A 121 4.89 0.90 -8.77
CA HIS A 121 4.06 1.47 -9.83
C HIS A 121 3.87 2.97 -9.62
N ASP A 122 3.39 3.68 -10.64
CA ASP A 122 3.06 5.10 -10.52
C ASP A 122 2.11 5.29 -9.34
N ALA A 123 2.52 6.15 -8.45
CA ALA A 123 1.82 6.38 -7.19
C ALA A 123 0.58 7.28 -7.34
N GLY A 124 0.42 7.95 -8.47
CA GLY A 124 -0.72 8.84 -8.69
C GLY A 124 -0.98 9.81 -7.53
N LYS A 125 -2.22 9.90 -7.11
CA LYS A 125 -2.62 10.73 -5.95
C LYS A 125 -1.99 10.27 -4.62
N THR A 126 -1.65 9.00 -4.48
CA THR A 126 -1.14 8.46 -3.20
C THR A 126 0.20 9.07 -2.80
N MET A 127 0.98 9.58 -3.76
CA MET A 127 2.24 10.27 -3.48
C MET A 127 2.07 11.49 -2.55
N ARG A 128 0.91 12.14 -2.59
CA ARG A 128 0.59 13.28 -1.72
C ARG A 128 0.55 12.92 -0.24
N LEU A 129 0.34 11.65 0.11
CA LEU A 129 0.41 11.16 1.48
C LEU A 129 1.80 11.42 2.09
N PHE A 130 2.85 11.06 1.37
CA PHE A 130 4.23 11.24 1.84
C PHE A 130 4.58 12.73 2.02
N LEU A 131 4.18 13.59 1.06
CA LEU A 131 4.36 15.03 1.19
C LEU A 131 3.56 15.60 2.36
N LEU A 132 2.33 15.15 2.56
CA LEU A 132 1.47 15.61 3.67
C LEU A 132 2.10 15.25 5.03
N ILE A 133 2.61 14.03 5.19
CA ILE A 133 3.29 13.60 6.41
C ILE A 133 4.56 14.42 6.62
N ALA A 134 5.37 14.65 5.57
CA ALA A 134 6.58 15.43 5.64
C ALA A 134 6.30 16.89 6.03
N LEU A 135 5.23 17.49 5.50
CA LEU A 135 4.80 18.84 5.90
C LEU A 135 4.50 18.91 7.40
N TYR A 136 3.71 17.98 7.91
CA TYR A 136 3.37 17.94 9.33
C TYR A 136 4.56 17.55 10.21
N GLU A 137 5.52 16.75 9.72
CA GLU A 137 6.78 16.52 10.44
C GLU A 137 7.60 17.81 10.60
N GLN A 138 7.64 18.67 9.57
CA GLN A 138 8.29 19.98 9.69
C GLN A 138 7.55 20.92 10.63
N GLU A 139 6.22 20.89 10.64
CA GLU A 139 5.40 21.64 11.61
C GLU A 139 5.67 21.15 13.05
N GLN A 140 5.68 19.83 13.27
CA GLN A 140 5.98 19.20 14.58
C GLN A 140 7.37 19.59 15.11
N LYS A 141 8.36 19.73 14.21
CA LYS A 141 9.73 20.15 14.54
C LYS A 141 9.89 21.67 14.70
N GLY A 142 8.81 22.44 14.58
CA GLY A 142 8.84 23.90 14.65
C GLY A 142 9.54 24.58 13.47
N LYS A 143 9.90 23.86 12.40
CA LYS A 143 10.54 24.41 11.21
C LYS A 143 9.56 25.10 10.27
N MET A 144 8.28 24.82 10.42
CA MET A 144 7.18 25.44 9.70
C MET A 144 6.03 25.70 10.67
N GLY A 145 5.14 26.64 10.33
CA GLY A 145 3.97 26.97 11.16
C GLY A 145 2.90 27.68 10.36
N SER A 146 1.83 28.13 11.02
CA SER A 146 0.68 28.79 10.40
C SER A 146 1.03 30.04 9.58
N ARG A 147 2.12 30.72 9.94
CA ARG A 147 2.61 31.93 9.24
C ARG A 147 3.57 31.60 8.09
N THR A 148 3.97 30.34 7.93
CA THR A 148 4.88 29.97 6.84
C THR A 148 4.19 30.14 5.52
N ALA A 149 4.85 30.84 4.60
CA ALA A 149 4.37 31.10 3.26
C ALA A 149 5.47 30.78 2.23
N ILE A 150 5.09 30.46 1.01
CA ILE A 150 5.97 30.02 -0.07
C ILE A 150 5.70 30.88 -1.29
N LYS A 151 6.74 31.50 -1.83
CA LYS A 151 6.69 32.20 -3.10
C LYS A 151 6.71 31.18 -4.24
N ILE A 152 5.74 31.27 -5.14
CA ILE A 152 5.68 30.42 -6.33
C ILE A 152 6.78 30.79 -7.30
N SER A 153 7.61 29.86 -7.69
CA SER A 153 8.65 30.02 -8.69
C SER A 153 8.16 29.60 -10.08
N LYS A 154 8.88 30.01 -11.14
CA LYS A 154 8.59 29.54 -12.51
C LYS A 154 8.63 27.99 -12.61
N LYS A 155 9.54 27.34 -11.85
CA LYS A 155 9.68 25.87 -11.83
C LYS A 155 8.49 25.16 -11.18
N ASP A 156 7.75 25.82 -10.28
CA ASP A 156 6.59 25.24 -9.61
C ASP A 156 5.35 25.26 -10.51
N LYS A 157 5.30 26.21 -11.45
CA LYS A 157 4.11 26.52 -12.23
C LYS A 157 3.75 25.41 -13.21
N ALA A 158 2.65 24.75 -12.98
CA ALA A 158 2.10 23.77 -13.89
C ALA A 158 1.42 24.47 -15.09
N LYS A 159 1.53 23.86 -16.28
CA LYS A 159 0.88 24.35 -17.50
C LYS A 159 -0.63 24.42 -17.28
N GLY A 160 -1.22 25.56 -17.62
CA GLY A 160 -2.67 25.78 -17.53
C GLY A 160 -3.21 26.09 -16.12
N ASP A 161 -2.37 26.10 -15.09
CA ASP A 161 -2.83 26.49 -13.76
C ASP A 161 -3.14 27.99 -13.70
N LYS A 162 -4.39 28.33 -13.34
CA LYS A 162 -4.84 29.71 -13.18
C LYS A 162 -4.91 30.16 -11.71
N MET A 163 -4.81 29.22 -10.76
CA MET A 163 -4.98 29.49 -9.33
C MET A 163 -3.76 30.20 -8.71
N PHE A 164 -2.56 29.82 -9.10
CA PHE A 164 -1.32 30.34 -8.52
C PHE A 164 -0.53 31.14 -9.54
N GLN A 165 0.00 32.29 -9.13
CA GLN A 165 0.81 33.18 -9.98
C GLN A 165 2.27 33.13 -9.57
N VAL A 166 3.16 33.09 -10.56
CA VAL A 166 4.61 33.15 -10.35
C VAL A 166 4.98 34.48 -9.68
N GLY A 167 5.84 34.43 -8.68
CA GLY A 167 6.28 35.63 -7.94
C GLY A 167 5.40 35.96 -6.73
N ILE A 168 4.18 35.42 -6.66
CA ILE A 168 3.27 35.65 -5.52
C ILE A 168 3.53 34.61 -4.41
N THR A 169 3.37 35.06 -3.17
CA THR A 169 3.57 34.25 -1.96
C THR A 169 2.22 33.79 -1.42
N TYR A 170 2.12 32.49 -1.11
CA TYR A 170 0.90 31.85 -0.58
C TYR A 170 1.20 31.08 0.71
N GLY A 171 0.28 31.12 1.65
CA GLY A 171 0.40 30.39 2.91
C GLY A 171 0.42 28.86 2.70
N VAL A 172 1.22 28.16 3.51
CA VAL A 172 1.37 26.69 3.43
C VAL A 172 0.04 25.97 3.57
N SER A 173 -0.86 26.42 4.45
CA SER A 173 -2.20 25.81 4.61
C SER A 173 -3.04 25.88 3.34
N TYR A 174 -2.97 27.01 2.61
CA TYR A 174 -3.68 27.17 1.35
C TYR A 174 -3.09 26.28 0.24
N LEU A 175 -1.76 26.25 0.14
CA LEU A 175 -1.05 25.37 -0.80
C LEU A 175 -1.34 23.89 -0.51
N ARG A 176 -1.35 23.48 0.77
CA ARG A 176 -1.69 22.11 1.19
C ARG A 176 -3.11 21.72 0.78
N SER A 177 -4.07 22.58 1.00
CA SER A 177 -5.46 22.37 0.57
C SER A 177 -5.59 22.23 -0.95
N ALA A 178 -4.91 23.09 -1.71
CA ALA A 178 -4.91 23.04 -3.17
C ALA A 178 -4.22 21.77 -3.70
N MET A 179 -3.09 21.38 -3.12
CA MET A 179 -2.37 20.14 -3.44
C MET A 179 -3.28 18.92 -3.30
N LEU A 180 -4.01 18.83 -2.20
CA LEU A 180 -4.94 17.70 -1.95
C LEU A 180 -6.07 17.67 -2.99
N LYS A 181 -6.55 18.82 -3.44
CA LYS A 181 -7.52 18.94 -4.53
C LYS A 181 -6.95 18.70 -5.93
N GLY A 182 -5.65 18.37 -6.03
CA GLY A 182 -5.03 18.00 -7.31
C GLY A 182 -4.17 19.08 -7.95
N ASN A 183 -4.01 20.24 -7.33
CA ASN A 183 -3.23 21.30 -7.93
C ASN A 183 -1.74 20.96 -7.95
N LYS A 184 -1.19 20.83 -9.17
CA LYS A 184 0.22 20.45 -9.41
C LYS A 184 1.20 21.56 -9.04
N THR A 185 0.85 22.84 -9.22
CA THR A 185 1.70 23.98 -8.82
C THR A 185 1.91 24.02 -7.31
N ALA A 186 0.83 23.84 -6.55
CA ALA A 186 0.89 23.77 -5.09
C ALA A 186 1.75 22.58 -4.63
N ALA A 187 1.57 21.41 -5.23
CA ALA A 187 2.36 20.21 -4.93
C ALA A 187 3.86 20.45 -5.20
N SER A 188 4.23 21.02 -6.36
CA SER A 188 5.61 21.35 -6.70
C SER A 188 6.23 22.35 -5.75
N ALA A 189 5.52 23.43 -5.40
CA ALA A 189 6.01 24.47 -4.49
C ALA A 189 6.26 23.89 -3.07
N LEU A 190 5.36 23.06 -2.57
CA LEU A 190 5.51 22.38 -1.29
C LEU A 190 6.66 21.38 -1.32
N THR A 191 6.78 20.56 -2.38
CA THR A 191 7.87 19.60 -2.56
C THR A 191 9.23 20.31 -2.59
N ARG A 192 9.34 21.42 -3.31
CA ARG A 192 10.56 22.25 -3.33
C ARG A 192 10.91 22.81 -1.95
N LYS A 193 9.91 23.26 -1.19
CA LYS A 193 10.11 23.79 0.18
C LYS A 193 10.57 22.72 1.16
N ILE A 194 9.99 21.54 1.11
CA ILE A 194 10.34 20.40 1.98
C ILE A 194 11.65 19.74 1.52
N GLY A 195 11.85 19.63 0.21
CA GLY A 195 12.93 18.87 -0.42
C GLY A 195 12.59 17.39 -0.58
N VAL A 196 12.86 16.84 -1.77
CA VAL A 196 12.61 15.43 -2.13
C VAL A 196 13.26 14.48 -1.12
N ASN A 197 14.52 14.74 -0.73
CA ASN A 197 15.24 13.89 0.22
C ASN A 197 14.54 13.79 1.58
N ASN A 198 13.93 14.88 2.07
CA ASN A 198 13.17 14.84 3.33
C ASN A 198 11.89 14.00 3.18
N ILE A 199 11.22 14.08 2.04
CA ILE A 199 10.03 13.28 1.77
C ILE A 199 10.39 11.78 1.67
N ASP A 200 11.48 11.43 0.97
CA ASP A 200 12.01 10.06 0.90
C ASP A 200 12.42 9.52 2.27
N GLN A 201 13.06 10.37 3.11
CA GLN A 201 13.39 9.96 4.48
C GLN A 201 12.13 9.67 5.31
N VAL A 202 11.07 10.46 5.16
CA VAL A 202 9.78 10.19 5.80
C VAL A 202 9.21 8.86 5.31
N ALA A 203 9.20 8.61 4.00
CA ALA A 203 8.75 7.34 3.44
C ALA A 203 9.53 6.15 4.05
N LYS A 204 10.85 6.23 4.10
CA LYS A 204 11.71 5.19 4.72
C LYS A 204 11.42 4.98 6.20
N LYS A 205 11.24 6.04 6.98
CA LYS A 205 10.87 5.97 8.40
C LYS A 205 9.50 5.31 8.63
N MET A 206 8.58 5.46 7.67
CA MET A 206 7.28 4.77 7.67
C MET A 206 7.37 3.31 7.23
N GLY A 207 8.55 2.85 6.75
CA GLY A 207 8.79 1.50 6.25
C GLY A 207 8.48 1.33 4.75
N ALA A 208 8.30 2.44 4.03
CA ALA A 208 8.08 2.47 2.58
C ALA A 208 9.43 2.49 1.84
N THR A 209 10.08 1.32 1.73
CA THR A 209 11.46 1.19 1.23
C THR A 209 11.57 1.15 -0.29
N GLN A 210 10.49 0.81 -0.99
CA GLN A 210 10.43 0.78 -2.46
C GLN A 210 9.81 2.07 -3.04
N THR A 211 9.44 3.01 -2.18
CA THR A 211 8.88 4.29 -2.59
C THR A 211 9.97 5.24 -3.05
N LYS A 212 9.76 5.89 -4.20
CA LYS A 212 10.64 6.92 -4.77
C LYS A 212 9.82 8.14 -5.13
N VAL A 213 10.25 9.31 -4.66
CA VAL A 213 9.58 10.59 -4.90
C VAL A 213 10.37 11.43 -5.89
N ASN A 214 9.72 12.06 -6.86
CA ASN A 214 10.32 12.98 -7.82
C ASN A 214 10.02 14.44 -7.45
N SER A 215 10.79 15.37 -8.02
CA SER A 215 10.69 16.80 -7.73
C SER A 215 9.34 17.45 -8.10
N ASN A 216 8.63 16.87 -9.07
CA ASN A 216 7.29 17.31 -9.51
C ASN A 216 6.14 16.61 -8.76
N MET A 217 6.42 15.94 -7.64
CA MET A 217 5.48 15.17 -6.83
C MET A 217 4.85 13.99 -7.59
N THR A 218 5.53 13.47 -8.59
CA THR A 218 5.30 12.12 -9.12
C THR A 218 6.22 11.13 -8.41
N GLY A 219 6.02 9.86 -8.65
CA GLY A 219 6.89 8.83 -8.07
C GLY A 219 6.27 7.46 -8.17
N GLN A 220 6.98 6.51 -7.62
CA GLN A 220 6.56 5.12 -7.62
C GLN A 220 6.48 4.59 -6.19
N THR A 221 5.53 3.70 -5.96
CA THR A 221 5.34 3.02 -4.68
C THR A 221 4.72 1.63 -4.89
N THR A 222 4.61 0.86 -3.82
CA THR A 222 3.91 -0.43 -3.80
C THR A 222 2.70 -0.36 -2.87
N ALA A 223 1.73 -1.24 -3.05
CA ALA A 223 0.60 -1.34 -2.13
C ALA A 223 1.07 -1.65 -0.69
N ASN A 224 2.14 -2.44 -0.56
CA ASN A 224 2.73 -2.75 0.75
C ASN A 224 3.35 -1.51 1.43
N ASP A 225 4.06 -0.67 0.67
CA ASP A 225 4.65 0.56 1.20
C ASP A 225 3.58 1.56 1.62
N LEU A 226 2.51 1.71 0.85
CA LEU A 226 1.37 2.56 1.22
C LEU A 226 0.66 2.03 2.47
N ALA A 227 0.42 0.71 2.56
CA ALA A 227 -0.18 0.11 3.74
C ALA A 227 0.69 0.35 4.99
N LYS A 228 2.01 0.11 4.91
CA LYS A 228 2.94 0.40 6.01
C LYS A 228 2.92 1.87 6.43
N THR A 229 2.83 2.78 5.46
CA THR A 229 2.76 4.22 5.71
C THR A 229 1.48 4.59 6.44
N MET A 230 0.32 4.11 6.00
CA MET A 230 -0.97 4.39 6.65
C MET A 230 -1.05 3.77 8.04
N ILE A 231 -0.57 2.54 8.21
CA ILE A 231 -0.50 1.86 9.50
C ILE A 231 0.44 2.64 10.44
N GLY A 232 1.63 3.01 9.98
CA GLY A 232 2.59 3.79 10.76
C GLY A 232 2.05 5.16 11.16
N LEU A 233 1.31 5.83 10.29
CA LEU A 233 0.62 7.09 10.58
C LEU A 233 -0.45 6.88 11.67
N TYR A 234 -1.29 5.88 11.53
CA TYR A 234 -2.34 5.54 12.48
C TYR A 234 -1.80 5.19 13.87
N GLN A 235 -0.64 4.53 13.92
CA GLN A 235 0.08 4.15 15.14
C GLN A 235 0.97 5.28 15.71
N GLY A 236 1.06 6.45 15.05
CA GLY A 236 1.86 7.58 15.51
C GLY A 236 3.37 7.39 15.33
N ARG A 237 3.81 6.70 14.27
CA ARG A 237 5.22 6.32 14.08
C ARG A 237 6.16 7.49 13.81
N VAL A 238 5.83 8.44 12.96
CA VAL A 238 6.69 9.59 12.61
C VAL A 238 6.15 10.88 13.23
N LEU A 239 4.85 10.97 13.26
CA LEU A 239 4.11 12.08 13.84
C LEU A 239 3.58 11.68 15.21
N ASN A 240 3.63 12.61 16.17
CA ASN A 240 2.92 12.42 17.41
C ASN A 240 1.39 12.39 17.17
N ARG A 241 0.64 11.99 18.19
CA ARG A 241 -0.82 11.81 18.09
C ARG A 241 -1.54 13.05 17.53
N GLN A 242 -1.13 14.26 17.95
CA GLN A 242 -1.76 15.50 17.52
C GLN A 242 -1.59 15.73 16.00
N TYR A 243 -0.38 15.57 15.48
CA TYR A 243 -0.10 15.79 14.06
C TYR A 243 -0.60 14.63 13.21
N ALA A 244 -0.50 13.38 13.68
CA ALA A 244 -1.10 12.23 13.01
C ALA A 244 -2.61 12.39 12.85
N SER A 245 -3.32 12.85 13.88
CA SER A 245 -4.76 13.13 13.81
C SER A 245 -5.10 14.21 12.79
N ARG A 246 -4.27 15.23 12.61
CA ARG A 246 -4.47 16.27 11.57
C ARG A 246 -4.35 15.69 10.15
N VAL A 247 -3.38 14.79 9.93
CA VAL A 247 -3.27 14.09 8.64
C VAL A 247 -4.51 13.24 8.42
N LEU A 248 -4.89 12.39 9.37
CA LEU A 248 -6.07 11.53 9.27
C LEU A 248 -7.34 12.33 9.04
N ALA A 249 -7.56 13.44 9.76
CA ALA A 249 -8.70 14.33 9.54
C ALA A 249 -8.76 14.91 8.13
N THR A 250 -7.60 15.12 7.51
CA THR A 250 -7.50 15.53 6.11
C THR A 250 -7.91 14.39 5.17
N LEU A 251 -7.41 13.18 5.42
CA LEU A 251 -7.72 11.98 4.63
C LEU A 251 -9.19 11.52 4.81
N ALA A 252 -9.84 11.88 5.90
CA ALA A 252 -11.27 11.59 6.13
C ALA A 252 -12.21 12.24 5.10
N LYS A 253 -11.72 13.24 4.35
CA LYS A 253 -12.48 13.95 3.31
C LYS A 253 -12.36 13.33 1.92
N GLU A 254 -11.42 12.40 1.75
CA GLU A 254 -11.16 11.73 0.47
C GLU A 254 -12.01 10.46 0.36
N ARG A 255 -12.52 10.20 -0.84
CA ARG A 255 -13.38 9.04 -1.13
C ARG A 255 -12.97 8.39 -2.46
N PRO A 256 -11.78 7.73 -2.52
CA PRO A 256 -11.44 6.93 -3.70
C PRO A 256 -12.42 5.76 -3.86
N SER A 257 -12.52 5.22 -5.07
CA SER A 257 -13.41 4.10 -5.40
C SER A 257 -13.23 2.88 -4.49
N LEU A 258 -12.01 2.66 -3.99
CA LEU A 258 -11.68 1.59 -3.03
C LEU A 258 -12.60 1.58 -1.80
N VAL A 259 -13.08 2.75 -1.36
CA VAL A 259 -13.91 2.88 -0.15
C VAL A 259 -15.36 3.26 -0.46
N SER A 260 -15.74 3.22 -1.75
CA SER A 260 -17.12 3.48 -2.16
C SER A 260 -18.08 2.45 -1.54
N GLY A 261 -19.19 2.95 -0.99
CA GLY A 261 -20.19 2.10 -0.33
C GLY A 261 -19.83 1.64 1.09
N LEU A 262 -18.66 2.04 1.62
CA LEU A 262 -18.31 1.75 3.01
C LEU A 262 -18.85 2.83 3.97
N SER A 263 -19.22 2.39 5.17
CA SER A 263 -19.62 3.25 6.28
C SER A 263 -18.63 3.19 7.43
N GLY A 264 -18.64 4.20 8.32
CA GLY A 264 -17.76 4.29 9.48
C GLY A 264 -16.71 5.38 9.37
N GLY A 265 -15.70 5.33 10.21
CA GLY A 265 -14.55 6.22 10.17
C GLY A 265 -13.59 5.79 9.05
N ILE A 266 -13.52 6.56 7.97
CA ILE A 266 -12.71 6.24 6.79
C ILE A 266 -11.65 7.30 6.59
N TYR A 267 -10.40 6.88 6.47
CA TYR A 267 -9.24 7.71 6.15
C TYR A 267 -8.59 7.13 4.89
N ALA A 268 -8.73 7.80 3.76
CA ALA A 268 -8.31 7.24 2.48
C ALA A 268 -7.58 8.24 1.60
N ILE A 269 -6.75 7.75 0.69
CA ILE A 269 -6.16 8.54 -0.39
C ILE A 269 -5.89 7.64 -1.59
N GLY A 270 -6.09 8.15 -2.77
CA GLY A 270 -5.81 7.45 -4.02
C GLY A 270 -6.70 7.90 -5.15
N ASP A 271 -6.63 7.12 -6.20
CA ASP A 271 -7.47 7.18 -7.40
C ASP A 271 -8.04 5.79 -7.70
N ASP A 272 -8.54 5.58 -8.91
CA ASP A 272 -9.18 4.33 -9.28
C ASP A 272 -8.20 3.17 -9.44
N ASP A 273 -6.94 3.44 -9.75
CA ASP A 273 -5.92 2.42 -10.00
C ASP A 273 -5.10 2.09 -8.76
N PHE A 274 -4.91 3.07 -7.89
CA PHE A 274 -4.09 2.93 -6.71
C PHE A 274 -4.66 3.71 -5.53
N ALA A 275 -5.05 3.01 -4.48
CA ALA A 275 -5.58 3.61 -3.27
C ALA A 275 -5.16 2.87 -2.00
N VAL A 276 -5.17 3.60 -0.89
CA VAL A 276 -4.97 3.07 0.45
C VAL A 276 -5.99 3.68 1.41
N ALA A 277 -6.49 2.88 2.33
CA ALA A 277 -7.46 3.33 3.33
C ALA A 277 -7.26 2.66 4.69
N ILE A 278 -7.60 3.39 5.74
CA ILE A 278 -7.95 2.83 7.04
C ILE A 278 -9.46 2.95 7.20
N VAL A 279 -10.09 1.88 7.60
CA VAL A 279 -11.54 1.82 7.86
C VAL A 279 -11.75 1.39 9.30
N GLN A 280 -12.53 2.20 10.03
CA GLN A 280 -12.93 1.94 11.41
C GLN A 280 -14.42 1.63 11.43
N THR A 281 -14.79 0.45 11.87
CA THR A 281 -16.18 0.02 11.99
C THR A 281 -16.34 -0.94 13.17
N ASN A 282 -17.43 -0.82 13.91
CA ASN A 282 -17.80 -1.73 15.02
C ASN A 282 -16.65 -2.02 16.00
N GLY A 283 -15.91 -0.98 16.43
CA GLY A 283 -14.80 -1.12 17.37
C GLY A 283 -13.54 -1.75 16.82
N ARG A 284 -13.47 -1.99 15.50
CA ARG A 284 -12.30 -2.54 14.79
C ARG A 284 -11.76 -1.55 13.78
N ALA A 285 -10.47 -1.67 13.51
CA ALA A 285 -9.82 -0.90 12.47
C ALA A 285 -8.99 -1.82 11.58
N TYR A 286 -9.02 -1.59 10.29
CA TYR A 286 -8.18 -2.32 9.33
C TYR A 286 -7.65 -1.39 8.26
N CYS A 287 -6.48 -1.74 7.73
CA CYS A 287 -5.85 -1.06 6.61
C CYS A 287 -6.02 -1.89 5.34
N MET A 288 -6.37 -1.23 4.26
CA MET A 288 -6.36 -1.79 2.90
C MET A 288 -5.53 -0.93 1.98
N SER A 289 -4.75 -1.57 1.11
CA SER A 289 -4.08 -0.93 -0.01
C SER A 289 -4.22 -1.80 -1.25
N VAL A 290 -4.64 -1.21 -2.35
CA VAL A 290 -4.87 -1.91 -3.62
C VAL A 290 -4.27 -1.10 -4.75
N TRP A 291 -3.48 -1.77 -5.57
CA TRP A 291 -3.07 -1.34 -6.89
C TRP A 291 -3.53 -2.40 -7.90
N SER A 292 -4.06 -1.99 -9.04
CA SER A 292 -4.51 -2.91 -10.10
C SER A 292 -4.50 -2.21 -11.45
N THR A 293 -4.20 -3.01 -12.50
CA THR A 293 -4.40 -2.61 -13.91
C THR A 293 -5.81 -2.91 -14.41
N GLN A 294 -6.65 -3.51 -13.60
CA GLN A 294 -8.03 -3.85 -13.95
C GLN A 294 -8.86 -2.57 -14.16
N HIS A 295 -9.41 -2.41 -15.34
CA HIS A 295 -10.24 -1.26 -15.77
C HIS A 295 -11.73 -1.58 -15.80
#